data_6a9117b8b068f91993ed33354705f59a
#
_entry.id   6a9117b8b068f91993ed33354705f59a
#
_cell.length_a   1.000
_cell.length_b   1.000
_cell.length_c   1.000
_cell.angle_alpha   90.00
_cell.angle_beta   90.00
_cell.angle_gamma   90.00
#
_symmetry.space_group_name_H-M   'P 1'
#
loop_
_entity.id
_entity.type
_entity.pdbx_description
1 polymer ?
#
loop_
_entity_poly.entity_id
_entity_poly.type
_entity_poly.pdbx_seq_one_letter_code
_entity_poly.pdbx_strand_id
1 'polypeptide(L)'
;MAKVFVVGIGPGNYENMTVRADRALAECDVIVGYPVYVDLVKNRYPGKELVSTPMTQEARRCQMALELAKSGKTVALVCSGDSGVYGMAALVYALRGENSEPEVEVVPGLTAACSGGAVLGAPLTH
;
A
#
# COMPACT_ATOMS: atom_id res chain seq x y z
N MET A 1 -7.58 -1.42 16.04
CA MET A 1 -6.38 -0.69 16.46
C MET A 1 -5.93 0.25 15.35
N ALA A 2 -5.59 1.47 15.70
CA ALA A 2 -5.26 2.50 14.70
C ALA A 2 -3.93 2.19 14.01
N LYS A 3 -3.97 1.88 12.73
CA LYS A 3 -2.77 1.48 12.00
C LYS A 3 -2.91 1.79 10.52
N VAL A 4 -1.81 2.23 9.92
CA VAL A 4 -1.70 2.40 8.47
C VAL A 4 -0.63 1.43 7.96
N PHE A 5 -1.04 0.53 7.07
CA PHE A 5 -0.09 -0.25 6.29
C PHE A 5 0.17 0.48 4.98
N VAL A 6 1.41 0.75 4.67
CA VAL A 6 1.79 1.27 3.35
C VAL A 6 2.21 0.08 2.53
N VAL A 7 1.37 -0.33 1.59
CA VAL A 7 1.45 -1.65 0.95
C VAL A 7 1.83 -1.52 -0.51
N GLY A 8 2.96 -2.11 -0.89
CA GLY A 8 3.33 -2.26 -2.29
C GLY A 8 2.66 -3.50 -2.87
N ILE A 9 1.87 -3.31 -3.93
CA ILE A 9 1.15 -4.41 -4.56
C ILE A 9 1.92 -5.03 -5.73
N GLY A 10 3.15 -4.56 -5.96
CA GLY A 10 4.01 -5.09 -7.01
C GLY A 10 3.44 -4.82 -8.39
N PRO A 11 3.57 -5.77 -9.33
CA PRO A 11 3.02 -5.61 -10.68
C PRO A 11 1.50 -5.57 -10.76
N GLY A 12 0.80 -5.81 -9.67
CA GLY A 12 -0.65 -5.65 -9.62
C GLY A 12 -1.44 -6.94 -9.70
N ASN A 13 -0.83 -8.07 -10.08
CA ASN A 13 -1.55 -9.34 -10.06
C ASN A 13 -1.24 -10.10 -8.77
N TYR A 14 -2.20 -10.92 -8.35
CA TYR A 14 -2.11 -11.62 -7.08
C TYR A 14 -0.91 -12.55 -7.00
N GLU A 15 -0.57 -13.21 -8.09
CA GLU A 15 0.53 -14.17 -8.09
C GLU A 15 1.89 -13.54 -7.77
N ASN A 16 2.02 -12.24 -8.01
CA ASN A 16 3.24 -11.50 -7.74
C ASN A 16 3.15 -10.65 -6.48
N MET A 17 2.10 -10.83 -5.69
CA MET A 17 1.92 -10.12 -4.44
C MET A 17 2.62 -10.89 -3.31
N THR A 18 3.26 -10.17 -2.39
CA THR A 18 3.88 -10.83 -1.24
C THR A 18 2.81 -11.32 -0.26
N VAL A 19 3.16 -12.32 0.55
CA VAL A 19 2.25 -12.83 1.58
C VAL A 19 1.91 -11.74 2.59
N ARG A 20 2.88 -10.89 2.94
CA ARG A 20 2.63 -9.78 3.87
C ARG A 20 1.63 -8.78 3.30
N ALA A 21 1.76 -8.45 2.01
CA ALA A 21 0.81 -7.55 1.35
C ALA A 21 -0.60 -8.15 1.36
N ASP A 22 -0.70 -9.43 1.04
CA ASP A 22 -2.00 -10.14 1.06
C ASP A 22 -2.63 -10.09 2.45
N ARG A 23 -1.84 -10.36 3.49
CA ARG A 23 -2.35 -10.31 4.86
C ARG A 23 -2.81 -8.91 5.27
N ALA A 24 -2.03 -7.89 4.92
CA ALA A 24 -2.39 -6.52 5.25
C ALA A 24 -3.72 -6.13 4.58
N LEU A 25 -3.89 -6.49 3.32
CA LEU A 25 -5.12 -6.20 2.60
C LEU A 25 -6.31 -7.01 3.13
N ALA A 26 -6.06 -8.24 3.56
CA ALA A 26 -7.12 -9.08 4.12
C ALA A 26 -7.61 -8.56 5.47
N GLU A 27 -6.72 -8.04 6.32
CA GLU A 27 -7.11 -7.61 7.66
C GLU A 27 -7.53 -6.15 7.77
N CYS A 28 -7.28 -5.32 6.76
CA CYS A 28 -7.64 -3.90 6.82
C CYS A 28 -9.16 -3.69 6.74
N ASP A 29 -9.60 -2.52 7.21
CA ASP A 29 -10.99 -2.10 7.09
C ASP A 29 -11.20 -1.24 5.85
N VAL A 30 -10.17 -0.48 5.47
CA VAL A 30 -10.24 0.49 4.39
C VAL A 30 -9.03 0.34 3.48
N ILE A 31 -9.26 0.37 2.18
CA ILE A 31 -8.19 0.41 1.17
C ILE A 31 -8.18 1.80 0.56
N VAL A 32 -7.04 2.48 0.67
CA VAL A 32 -6.85 3.85 0.15
C VAL A 32 -5.79 3.79 -0.95
N GLY A 33 -6.03 4.46 -2.06
CA GLY A 33 -5.03 4.50 -3.12
C GLY A 33 -5.48 5.28 -4.34
N TYR A 34 -4.60 5.35 -5.33
CA TYR A 34 -4.95 5.86 -6.63
C TYR A 34 -5.96 4.89 -7.27
N PRO A 35 -6.94 5.38 -8.03
CA PRO A 35 -8.03 4.51 -8.52
C PRO A 35 -7.57 3.26 -9.24
N VAL A 36 -6.53 3.34 -10.05
CA VAL A 36 -6.01 2.17 -10.79
C VAL A 36 -5.56 1.08 -9.81
N TYR A 37 -4.87 1.45 -8.73
CA TYR A 37 -4.36 0.47 -7.77
C TYR A 37 -5.49 -0.12 -6.91
N VAL A 38 -6.45 0.71 -6.52
CA VAL A 38 -7.63 0.23 -5.81
C VAL A 38 -8.40 -0.78 -6.67
N ASP A 39 -8.57 -0.46 -7.96
CA ASP A 39 -9.27 -1.36 -8.88
C ASP A 39 -8.56 -2.70 -9.06
N LEU A 40 -7.22 -2.70 -9.00
CA LEU A 40 -6.46 -3.94 -9.15
C LEU A 40 -6.71 -4.91 -7.99
N VAL A 41 -7.02 -4.42 -6.80
CA VAL A 41 -7.12 -5.27 -5.61
C VAL A 41 -8.54 -5.43 -5.06
N LYS A 42 -9.46 -4.56 -5.41
CA LYS A 42 -10.79 -4.52 -4.77
C LYS A 42 -11.57 -5.82 -4.86
N ASN A 43 -11.48 -6.53 -5.96
CA ASN A 43 -12.24 -7.77 -6.17
C ASN A 43 -11.68 -8.92 -5.35
N ARG A 44 -10.39 -8.86 -5.02
CA ARG A 44 -9.73 -9.89 -4.22
C ARG A 44 -10.08 -9.75 -2.73
N TYR A 45 -10.41 -8.54 -2.30
CA TYR A 45 -10.69 -8.26 -0.89
C TYR A 45 -12.05 -7.58 -0.77
N PRO A 46 -13.15 -8.33 -0.98
CA PRO A 46 -14.49 -7.75 -0.92
C PRO A 46 -14.86 -7.31 0.49
N GLY A 47 -15.79 -6.38 0.59
CA GLY A 47 -16.29 -5.93 1.88
C GLY A 47 -15.46 -4.82 2.52
N LYS A 48 -14.40 -4.36 1.88
CA LYS A 48 -13.60 -3.25 2.39
C LYS A 48 -14.17 -1.92 1.92
N GLU A 49 -14.04 -0.90 2.75
CA GLU A 49 -14.30 0.47 2.30
C GLU A 49 -13.18 0.87 1.33
N LEU A 50 -13.54 1.53 0.24
CA LEU A 50 -12.57 1.93 -0.79
C LEU A 50 -12.55 3.45 -0.88
N VAL A 51 -11.36 4.03 -0.76
CA VAL A 51 -11.16 5.48 -0.84
C VAL A 51 -10.06 5.74 -1.85
N SER A 52 -10.33 6.61 -2.82
CA SER A 52 -9.33 6.95 -3.82
C SER A 52 -9.25 8.45 -4.04
N THR A 53 -8.09 8.90 -4.53
CA THR A 53 -7.88 10.30 -4.90
C THR A 53 -7.24 10.34 -6.28
N PRO A 54 -7.38 11.46 -7.02
CA PRO A 54 -6.72 11.61 -8.31
C PRO A 54 -5.19 11.53 -8.20
N MET A 55 -4.53 11.33 -9.33
CA MET A 55 -3.11 11.05 -9.40
C MET A 55 -2.21 12.07 -8.70
N THR A 56 -2.50 13.33 -8.79
CA THR A 56 -1.63 14.38 -8.28
C THR A 56 -1.87 14.75 -6.81
N GLN A 57 -2.57 13.90 -6.07
CA GLN A 57 -2.95 14.20 -4.68
C GLN A 57 -2.38 13.20 -3.69
N GLU A 58 -1.10 12.90 -3.80
CA GLU A 58 -0.44 11.94 -2.92
C GLU A 58 -0.46 12.38 -1.46
N ALA A 59 -0.19 13.66 -1.19
CA ALA A 59 -0.20 14.17 0.18
C ALA A 59 -1.59 14.07 0.80
N ARG A 60 -2.63 14.41 0.02
CA ARG A 60 -4.00 14.30 0.50
C ARG A 60 -4.37 12.84 0.77
N ARG A 61 -3.93 11.93 -0.08
CA ARG A 61 -4.17 10.49 0.09
C ARG A 61 -3.55 9.99 1.39
N CYS A 62 -2.32 10.37 1.66
CA CYS A 62 -1.65 10.00 2.90
C CYS A 62 -2.37 10.60 4.11
N GLN A 63 -2.81 11.83 4.02
CA GLN A 63 -3.51 12.49 5.10
C GLN A 63 -4.85 11.83 5.39
N MET A 64 -5.58 11.44 4.35
CA MET A 64 -6.83 10.70 4.50
C MET A 64 -6.61 9.36 5.18
N ALA A 65 -5.55 8.65 4.81
CA ALA A 65 -5.21 7.38 5.45
C ALA A 65 -4.92 7.58 6.95
N LEU A 66 -4.16 8.61 7.29
CA LEU A 66 -3.87 8.92 8.69
C LEU A 66 -5.13 9.28 9.47
N GLU A 67 -6.02 10.06 8.90
CA GLU A 67 -7.27 10.44 9.54
C GLU A 67 -8.18 9.24 9.79
N LEU A 68 -8.29 8.35 8.80
CA LEU A 68 -9.07 7.13 8.94
C LEU A 68 -8.52 6.24 10.04
N ALA A 69 -7.20 6.11 10.11
CA ALA A 69 -6.56 5.32 11.17
C ALA A 69 -6.78 5.94 12.53
N LYS A 70 -6.73 7.27 12.62
CA LYS A 70 -7.00 7.97 13.89
C LYS A 70 -8.42 7.74 14.39
N SER A 71 -9.34 7.45 13.48
CA SER A 71 -10.72 7.15 13.87
C SER A 71 -10.89 5.69 14.36
N GLY A 72 -9.80 4.92 14.39
CA GLY A 72 -9.80 3.55 14.91
C GLY A 72 -9.78 2.46 13.87
N LYS A 73 -9.65 2.82 12.59
CA LYS A 73 -9.67 1.84 11.50
C LYS A 73 -8.26 1.36 11.16
N THR A 74 -8.18 0.15 10.64
CA THR A 74 -6.95 -0.38 10.03
C THR A 74 -6.99 -0.04 8.56
N VAL A 75 -6.00 0.70 8.07
CA VAL A 75 -5.99 1.26 6.73
C VAL A 75 -4.85 0.64 5.92
N ALA A 76 -5.14 0.20 4.70
CA ALA A 76 -4.12 -0.22 3.74
C ALA A 76 -4.01 0.85 2.66
N LEU A 77 -2.87 1.53 2.62
CA LEU A 77 -2.57 2.54 1.60
C LEU A 77 -1.77 1.84 0.51
N VAL A 78 -2.40 1.57 -0.63
CA VAL A 78 -1.80 0.76 -1.69
C VAL A 78 -0.97 1.61 -2.64
N CYS A 79 0.17 1.06 -3.04
CA CYS A 79 1.14 1.70 -3.93
C CYS A 79 1.61 0.72 -4.98
N SER A 80 2.27 1.21 -6.03
CA SER A 80 2.63 0.37 -7.16
C SER A 80 3.69 -0.67 -6.85
N GLY A 81 4.82 -0.30 -6.30
CA GLY A 81 5.92 -1.24 -6.04
C GLY A 81 6.86 -0.64 -5.01
N ASP A 82 8.07 -1.21 -4.92
CA ASP A 82 9.01 -0.81 -3.88
C ASP A 82 9.30 0.69 -3.85
N SER A 83 9.66 1.27 -4.97
CA SER A 83 9.99 2.69 -5.02
C SER A 83 8.79 3.56 -4.63
N GLY A 84 7.61 3.18 -5.10
CA GLY A 84 6.38 3.88 -4.74
C GLY A 84 6.04 3.74 -3.27
N VAL A 85 6.27 2.53 -2.71
CA VAL A 85 6.01 2.26 -1.30
C VAL A 85 6.89 3.12 -0.41
N TYR A 86 8.19 3.19 -0.69
CA TYR A 86 9.10 3.95 0.17
C TYR A 86 8.86 5.44 0.08
N GLY A 87 8.56 5.95 -1.12
CA GLY A 87 8.19 7.36 -1.29
C GLY A 87 6.92 7.70 -0.55
N MET A 88 5.91 6.85 -0.64
CA MET A 88 4.65 7.07 0.05
C MET A 88 4.81 6.95 1.57
N ALA A 89 5.60 5.98 2.03
CA ALA A 89 5.88 5.81 3.45
C ALA A 89 6.58 7.03 4.03
N ALA A 90 7.56 7.58 3.31
CA ALA A 90 8.24 8.80 3.74
C ALA A 90 7.25 9.95 3.92
N LEU A 91 6.30 10.08 2.98
CA LEU A 91 5.29 11.12 3.04
C LEU A 91 4.34 10.91 4.22
N VAL A 92 3.93 9.66 4.46
CA VAL A 92 3.07 9.34 5.61
C VAL A 92 3.76 9.69 6.91
N TYR A 93 5.04 9.32 7.08
CA TYR A 93 5.79 9.65 8.27
C TYR A 93 5.94 11.16 8.44
N ALA A 94 6.20 11.89 7.35
CA ALA A 94 6.33 13.34 7.42
C ALA A 94 5.02 14.00 7.86
N LEU A 95 3.89 13.54 7.35
CA LEU A 95 2.58 14.10 7.69
C LEU A 95 2.12 13.71 9.10
N ARG A 96 2.51 12.51 9.57
CA ARG A 96 2.22 12.09 10.92
C ARG A 96 3.01 12.94 11.93
N GLY A 97 4.21 13.35 11.56
CA GLY A 97 5.08 14.14 12.39
C GLY A 97 5.65 13.32 13.55
N GLU A 98 5.78 13.95 14.72
CA GLU A 98 6.37 13.32 15.88
C GLU A 98 5.40 12.48 16.70
N ASN A 99 4.15 12.43 16.28
CA ASN A 99 3.14 11.62 16.97
C ASN A 99 3.48 10.14 16.81
N SER A 100 3.27 9.38 17.89
CA SER A 100 3.51 7.94 17.84
C SER A 100 2.32 7.18 17.23
N GLU A 101 1.20 7.83 17.02
CA GLU A 101 0.00 7.22 16.47
C GLU A 101 -0.54 8.04 15.30
N PRO A 102 -1.16 7.38 14.33
CA PRO A 102 -1.31 5.92 14.24
C PRO A 102 -0.01 5.23 13.92
N GLU A 103 0.06 3.94 14.25
CA GLU A 103 1.21 3.13 13.87
C GLU A 103 1.28 3.03 12.36
N VAL A 104 2.49 3.03 11.80
CA VAL A 104 2.71 2.91 10.36
C VAL A 104 3.63 1.73 10.10
N GLU A 105 3.20 0.83 9.25
CA GLU A 105 4.00 -0.33 8.87
C GLU A 105 4.18 -0.34 7.36
N VAL A 106 5.42 -0.44 6.90
CA VAL A 106 5.73 -0.52 5.47
C VAL A 106 5.76 -1.98 5.06
N VAL A 107 4.99 -2.31 4.03
CA VAL A 107 4.93 -3.65 3.47
C VAL A 107 5.36 -3.58 2.01
N PRO A 108 6.65 -3.84 1.72
CA PRO A 108 7.16 -3.71 0.36
C PRO A 108 6.57 -4.77 -0.56
N GLY A 109 6.47 -4.43 -1.84
CA GLY A 109 6.08 -5.35 -2.87
C GLY A 109 7.25 -5.71 -3.77
N LEU A 110 6.99 -6.51 -4.79
CA LEU A 110 8.00 -6.83 -5.79
C LEU A 110 8.13 -5.67 -6.78
N THR A 111 9.34 -5.42 -7.21
CA THR A 111 9.55 -4.45 -8.28
C THR A 111 9.28 -5.09 -9.63
N ALA A 112 9.00 -4.28 -10.64
CA ALA A 112 8.83 -4.78 -12.00
C ALA A 112 10.10 -5.47 -12.50
N ALA A 113 11.27 -4.98 -12.13
CA ALA A 113 12.56 -5.58 -12.51
C ALA A 113 12.71 -6.97 -11.91
N CYS A 114 12.37 -7.14 -10.62
CA CYS A 114 12.44 -8.45 -9.97
C CYS A 114 11.46 -9.43 -10.59
N SER A 115 10.25 -8.98 -10.87
CA SER A 115 9.22 -9.80 -11.51
C SER A 115 9.65 -10.20 -12.92
N GLY A 116 10.21 -9.26 -13.69
CA GLY A 116 10.71 -9.54 -15.04
C GLY A 116 11.86 -10.53 -15.01
N GLY A 117 12.77 -10.39 -14.07
CA GLY A 117 13.88 -11.34 -13.91
C GLY A 117 13.40 -12.75 -13.60
N ALA A 118 12.38 -12.88 -12.75
CA ALA A 118 11.81 -14.16 -12.41
C ALA A 118 11.16 -14.83 -13.63
N VAL A 119 10.43 -14.04 -14.43
CA VAL A 119 9.76 -14.55 -15.64
C VAL A 119 10.79 -15.02 -16.65
N LEU A 120 11.90 -14.32 -16.80
CA LEU A 120 12.96 -14.70 -17.74
C LEU A 120 13.87 -15.77 -17.19
N GLY A 121 13.72 -16.14 -15.92
CA GLY A 121 14.58 -17.12 -15.29
C GLY A 121 15.99 -16.62 -15.01
N ALA A 122 16.21 -15.32 -15.11
CA ALA A 122 17.53 -14.73 -14.88
C ALA A 122 17.65 -14.25 -13.43
N PRO A 123 18.72 -14.60 -12.73
CA PRO A 123 18.91 -14.10 -11.37
C PRO A 123 19.25 -12.61 -11.39
N LEU A 124 18.75 -11.91 -10.38
CA LEU A 124 19.02 -10.48 -10.19
C LEU A 124 20.10 -10.25 -9.15
N THR A 125 20.94 -11.21 -8.96
CA THR A 125 22.04 -11.14 -8.01
C THR A 125 23.28 -10.55 -8.66
N HIS A 126 24.09 -10.01 -7.85
CA HIS A 126 25.36 -9.47 -8.23
C HIS A 126 26.29 -9.36 -7.10
#